data_56112f1d2e235aefd2654a600ba37bc9
#
_entry.id   56112f1d2e235aefd2654a600ba37bc9
#
_cell.length_a   1.000
_cell.length_b   1.000
_cell.length_c   1.000
_cell.angle_alpha   90.00
_cell.angle_beta   90.00
_cell.angle_gamma   90.00
#
_symmetry.space_group_name_H-M   'P 1'
#
loop_
_entity.id
_entity.type
_entity.pdbx_description
1 polymer ?
#
loop_
_entity_poly.entity_id
_entity_poly.type
_entity_poly.pdbx_seq_one_letter_code
_entity_poly.pdbx_strand_id
1 'polypeptide(L)'
;MSDNLLIIIMIVIAALLIIAYVVAILLRKRNEKRLAVLEGRKEELYNLPVNDEVEAVKNMHLIGQSQIAFREWNQKWVDLSLNSFADIENNLFEAEGYNNSFRFLKAQHKIDQIESQITLIEEDIASIRNALADLEKQESKNSGRVLHALDLFESLQKAVAEDSEKYGQALPEIEKQLENIQSEFSQFVTLNSSGDPVEAAGILDNAENHILALTHIVERIPAIVTKLTTELPDQLEDLEAGYRKLLDANYHFVETDIESRLQLLYEALKNNQENIKKLELDNAEYENTQIQEEINALYSIFTREIASQKVVENLLSTLPTYLDHLKDNNQVLVKDIERLSKTYLMSESDVNHVRRLQVDLDSLEVTVSDLTSEQEEYSEAYSVLEERLENVQATLKEIEDDQVSVSERLVQIEKDDVNARQKANVYVNRLHTIKRYMEKRNLPGIPQNFLKLFFAASHSTEDLMAELEQSQVNIESVNRILEIASHDMEVLETETYSIVQYATLTEQLLQYSNRYRSFDEGIQQAFHESLEIFENAFDYQASFEKISQALEVAEPGVTNRFVSSYEKTREIIRF
;
A
#
# COMPACT_ATOMS: atom_id res chain seq x y z
N MET A 1 96.18 59.37 7.66
CA MET A 1 94.89 58.66 7.41
C MET A 1 94.32 57.96 8.65
N SER A 2 95.03 57.99 9.81
CA SER A 2 94.54 57.31 11.05
C SER A 2 93.64 58.17 11.91
N ASP A 3 93.83 59.49 11.93
CA ASP A 3 93.09 60.36 12.87
C ASP A 3 91.60 60.58 12.49
N ASN A 4 91.30 60.69 11.21
CA ASN A 4 89.91 60.82 10.73
C ASN A 4 89.06 59.55 10.95
N LEU A 5 89.68 58.37 10.88
CA LEU A 5 89.04 57.08 11.13
C LEU A 5 88.69 56.93 12.61
N LEU A 6 89.54 57.36 13.51
CA LEU A 6 89.35 57.37 14.95
C LEU A 6 88.19 58.33 15.37
N ILE A 7 88.09 59.51 14.74
CA ILE A 7 87.01 60.45 14.97
C ILE A 7 85.70 59.92 14.49
N ILE A 8 85.64 59.27 13.32
CA ILE A 8 84.39 58.64 12.79
C ILE A 8 83.92 57.49 13.73
N ILE A 9 84.86 56.64 14.22
CA ILE A 9 84.52 55.57 15.15
C ILE A 9 84.03 56.16 16.46
N MET A 10 84.59 57.24 17.00
CA MET A 10 84.13 57.93 18.17
C MET A 10 82.72 58.52 18.01
N ILE A 11 82.40 59.13 16.85
CA ILE A 11 81.07 59.65 16.51
C ILE A 11 80.05 58.54 16.40
N VAL A 12 80.39 57.41 15.77
CA VAL A 12 79.50 56.22 15.65
C VAL A 12 79.22 55.61 17.02
N ILE A 13 80.26 55.49 17.89
CA ILE A 13 80.05 55.02 19.28
C ILE A 13 79.19 55.98 20.07
N ALA A 14 79.41 57.30 19.95
CA ALA A 14 78.58 58.29 20.62
C ALA A 14 77.14 58.26 20.12
N ALA A 15 76.92 58.09 18.80
CA ALA A 15 75.55 57.93 18.25
C ALA A 15 74.89 56.66 18.71
N LEU A 16 75.62 55.52 18.77
CA LEU A 16 75.05 54.26 19.33
C LEU A 16 74.74 54.36 20.80
N LEU A 17 75.53 55.09 21.60
CA LEU A 17 75.25 55.32 23.02
C LEU A 17 73.98 56.21 23.22
N ILE A 18 73.83 57.24 22.37
CA ILE A 18 72.63 58.08 22.39
C ILE A 18 71.36 57.27 21.97
N ILE A 19 71.49 56.45 20.93
CA ILE A 19 70.36 55.55 20.52
C ILE A 19 70.06 54.56 21.65
N ALA A 20 71.07 53.91 22.22
CA ALA A 20 70.90 53.01 23.37
C ALA A 20 70.24 53.70 24.56
N TYR A 21 70.59 54.95 24.85
CA TYR A 21 70.01 55.74 25.91
C TYR A 21 68.53 56.12 25.64
N VAL A 22 68.22 56.52 24.43
CA VAL A 22 66.83 56.81 24.02
C VAL A 22 65.97 55.55 24.06
N VAL A 23 66.47 54.40 23.57
CA VAL A 23 65.79 53.11 23.68
C VAL A 23 65.58 52.72 25.15
N ALA A 24 66.58 52.93 26.01
CA ALA A 24 66.46 52.66 27.45
C ALA A 24 65.34 53.49 28.10
N ILE A 25 65.25 54.80 27.79
CA ILE A 25 64.20 55.66 28.29
C ILE A 25 62.83 55.24 27.78
N LEU A 26 62.70 54.86 26.48
CA LEU A 26 61.45 54.37 25.90
C LEU A 26 60.98 53.06 26.56
N LEU A 27 61.89 52.11 26.75
CA LEU A 27 61.63 50.85 27.44
C LEU A 27 61.23 51.09 28.91
N ARG A 28 61.94 51.98 29.60
CA ARG A 28 61.64 52.34 30.98
C ARG A 28 60.21 52.91 31.10
N LYS A 29 59.87 53.90 30.27
CA LYS A 29 58.54 54.52 30.28
C LYS A 29 57.43 53.52 29.90
N ARG A 30 57.72 52.60 28.95
CA ARG A 30 56.77 51.56 28.56
C ARG A 30 56.47 50.60 29.71
N ASN A 31 57.54 50.13 30.40
CA ASN A 31 57.43 49.27 31.56
C ASN A 31 56.70 49.95 32.73
N GLU A 32 57.04 51.23 33.05
CA GLU A 32 56.36 52.04 34.06
C GLU A 32 54.88 52.17 33.81
N LYS A 33 54.47 52.40 32.55
CA LYS A 33 53.03 52.44 32.19
C LYS A 33 52.35 51.09 32.39
N ARG A 34 52.97 49.97 32.00
CA ARG A 34 52.42 48.64 32.20
C ARG A 34 52.28 48.29 33.68
N LEU A 35 53.31 48.61 34.47
CA LEU A 35 53.28 48.41 35.93
C LEU A 35 52.17 49.20 36.58
N ALA A 36 52.01 50.48 36.25
CA ALA A 36 50.91 51.31 36.80
C ALA A 36 49.52 50.74 36.40
N VAL A 37 49.37 50.19 35.21
CA VAL A 37 48.13 49.53 34.79
C VAL A 37 47.87 48.26 35.62
N LEU A 38 48.89 47.42 35.81
CA LEU A 38 48.78 46.19 36.59
C LEU A 38 48.54 46.45 38.06
N GLU A 39 49.15 47.50 38.64
CA GLU A 39 48.88 47.94 39.97
C GLU A 39 47.46 48.42 40.20
N GLY A 40 46.93 49.20 39.18
CA GLY A 40 45.52 49.60 39.17
C GLY A 40 44.55 48.42 39.09
N ARG A 41 44.83 47.44 38.21
CA ARG A 41 44.02 46.19 38.13
C ARG A 41 44.07 45.41 39.46
N LYS A 42 45.24 45.28 40.09
CA LYS A 42 45.38 44.64 41.40
C LYS A 42 44.50 45.32 42.45
N GLU A 43 44.57 46.69 42.51
CA GLU A 43 43.73 47.47 43.44
C GLU A 43 42.25 47.32 43.22
N GLU A 44 41.83 47.34 41.95
CA GLU A 44 40.41 47.09 41.55
C GLU A 44 39.94 45.74 42.05
N LEU A 45 40.73 44.67 41.80
CA LEU A 45 40.42 43.33 42.27
C LEU A 45 40.37 43.16 43.78
N TYR A 46 41.31 43.79 44.48
CA TYR A 46 41.39 43.74 45.92
C TYR A 46 40.25 44.49 46.66
N ASN A 47 39.71 45.55 46.03
CA ASN A 47 38.59 46.32 46.48
C ASN A 47 37.21 45.75 46.13
N LEU A 48 37.14 44.63 45.42
CA LEU A 48 35.87 43.95 45.16
C LEU A 48 35.24 43.51 46.51
N PRO A 49 33.89 43.55 46.61
CA PRO A 49 33.18 43.26 47.86
C PRO A 49 33.10 41.76 48.19
N VAL A 50 34.13 40.98 47.83
CA VAL A 50 34.13 39.51 47.99
C VAL A 50 34.05 39.11 49.46
N ASN A 51 34.69 39.91 50.39
CA ASN A 51 34.58 39.66 51.80
C ASN A 51 33.16 39.82 52.36
N ASP A 52 32.42 40.82 51.86
CA ASP A 52 31.03 41.04 52.25
C ASP A 52 30.14 39.90 51.73
N GLU A 53 30.39 39.43 50.49
CA GLU A 53 29.70 38.28 49.86
C GLU A 53 29.99 36.97 50.64
N VAL A 54 31.24 36.74 51.05
CA VAL A 54 31.62 35.59 51.89
C VAL A 54 30.95 35.67 53.26
N GLU A 55 30.91 36.88 53.90
CA GLU A 55 30.27 37.08 55.21
C GLU A 55 28.74 36.89 55.09
N ALA A 56 28.10 37.35 54.04
CA ALA A 56 26.69 37.16 53.83
C ALA A 56 26.34 35.64 53.74
N VAL A 57 27.06 34.88 52.98
CA VAL A 57 26.84 33.41 52.84
C VAL A 57 27.22 32.68 54.14
N LYS A 58 28.28 33.13 54.89
CA LYS A 58 28.64 32.58 56.18
C LYS A 58 27.56 32.77 57.25
N ASN A 59 26.85 33.89 57.19
CA ASN A 59 25.75 34.20 58.09
C ASN A 59 24.47 33.38 57.81
N MET A 60 24.39 32.68 56.67
CA MET A 60 23.31 31.75 56.39
C MET A 60 23.39 30.44 57.16
N HIS A 61 24.46 30.26 58.01
CA HIS A 61 24.64 29.07 58.83
C HIS A 61 24.52 27.74 58.08
N LEU A 62 25.18 27.65 56.93
CA LEU A 62 25.14 26.49 56.08
C LEU A 62 25.64 25.20 56.74
N ILE A 63 25.02 24.09 56.50
CA ILE A 63 25.41 22.74 56.93
C ILE A 63 25.50 21.77 55.70
N GLY A 64 25.90 20.54 55.96
CA GLY A 64 25.88 19.46 54.94
C GLY A 64 26.67 19.76 53.67
N GLN A 65 26.09 19.50 52.54
CA GLN A 65 26.67 19.70 51.22
C GLN A 65 26.95 21.17 50.92
N SER A 66 26.05 22.06 51.31
CA SER A 66 26.21 23.50 51.12
C SER A 66 27.37 24.07 51.96
N GLN A 67 27.59 23.53 53.15
CA GLN A 67 28.74 23.92 54.03
C GLN A 67 30.07 23.46 53.41
N ILE A 68 30.12 22.28 52.84
CA ILE A 68 31.31 21.74 52.14
C ILE A 68 31.66 22.63 50.95
N ALA A 69 30.70 22.93 50.08
CA ALA A 69 30.87 23.80 48.94
C ALA A 69 31.33 25.21 49.34
N PHE A 70 30.67 25.82 50.33
CA PHE A 70 31.08 27.12 50.86
C PHE A 70 32.51 27.10 51.42
N ARG A 71 32.89 26.05 52.16
CA ARG A 71 34.23 25.93 52.77
C ARG A 71 35.33 25.86 51.71
N GLU A 72 35.10 25.16 50.61
CA GLU A 72 36.03 25.08 49.51
C GLU A 72 36.25 26.46 48.86
N TRP A 73 35.17 27.17 48.56
CA TRP A 73 35.27 28.51 47.95
C TRP A 73 35.84 29.56 48.91
N ASN A 74 35.47 29.51 50.19
CA ASN A 74 36.03 30.40 51.22
C ASN A 74 37.52 30.15 51.45
N GLN A 75 37.98 28.87 51.42
CA GLN A 75 39.40 28.56 51.56
C GLN A 75 40.16 29.11 50.34
N LYS A 76 39.60 28.98 49.15
CA LYS A 76 40.19 29.51 47.90
C LYS A 76 40.31 31.04 47.97
N TRP A 77 39.30 31.72 48.49
CA TRP A 77 39.34 33.18 48.74
C TRP A 77 40.41 33.57 49.71
N VAL A 78 40.50 32.88 50.84
CA VAL A 78 41.52 33.14 51.87
C VAL A 78 42.93 32.98 51.26
N ASP A 79 43.18 31.94 50.51
CA ASP A 79 44.47 31.73 49.80
C ASP A 79 44.76 32.86 48.81
N LEU A 80 43.78 33.30 48.06
CA LEU A 80 43.96 34.42 47.10
C LEU A 80 44.25 35.72 47.82
N SER A 81 43.46 36.04 48.85
CA SER A 81 43.55 37.31 49.56
C SER A 81 44.85 37.45 50.38
N LEU A 82 45.36 36.34 50.96
CA LEU A 82 46.56 36.38 51.82
C LEU A 82 47.85 36.10 51.08
N ASN A 83 47.82 35.14 50.15
CA ASN A 83 49.03 34.66 49.50
C ASN A 83 49.20 35.24 48.07
N SER A 84 48.19 35.09 47.20
CA SER A 84 48.31 35.45 45.79
C SER A 84 48.49 36.97 45.58
N PHE A 85 47.74 37.79 46.26
CA PHE A 85 47.90 39.25 46.20
C PHE A 85 49.25 39.71 46.80
N ALA A 86 49.75 39.09 47.88
CA ALA A 86 51.05 39.37 48.43
C ALA A 86 52.19 39.01 47.48
N ASP A 87 52.04 37.89 46.77
CA ASP A 87 53.01 37.47 45.75
C ASP A 87 53.04 38.44 44.54
N ILE A 88 51.87 38.93 44.08
CA ILE A 88 51.81 39.97 43.07
C ILE A 88 52.50 41.27 43.57
N GLU A 89 52.27 41.69 44.77
CA GLU A 89 52.88 42.89 45.32
C GLU A 89 54.42 42.79 45.40
N ASN A 90 54.91 41.63 45.81
CA ASN A 90 56.33 41.35 45.79
C ASN A 90 56.91 41.34 44.35
N ASN A 91 56.17 40.75 43.45
CA ASN A 91 56.59 40.68 42.00
C ASN A 91 56.55 42.06 41.33
N LEU A 92 55.58 42.94 41.70
CA LEU A 92 55.51 44.34 41.24
C LEU A 92 56.71 45.12 41.75
N PHE A 93 57.05 44.98 43.03
CA PHE A 93 58.21 45.63 43.60
C PHE A 93 59.53 45.16 43.00
N GLU A 94 59.68 43.85 42.72
CA GLU A 94 60.85 43.33 42.02
C GLU A 94 60.91 43.84 40.57
N ALA A 95 59.77 43.91 39.85
CA ALA A 95 59.71 44.38 38.45
C ALA A 95 60.09 45.89 38.39
N GLU A 96 59.63 46.70 39.35
CA GLU A 96 60.04 48.08 39.47
C GLU A 96 61.54 48.21 39.76
N GLY A 97 62.08 47.39 40.69
CA GLY A 97 63.51 47.33 41.01
C GLY A 97 64.37 46.99 39.76
N TYR A 98 63.95 46.03 38.93
CA TYR A 98 64.60 45.71 37.66
C TYR A 98 64.50 46.87 36.68
N ASN A 99 63.36 47.53 36.57
CA ASN A 99 63.16 48.68 35.68
C ASN A 99 64.05 49.86 36.05
N ASN A 100 64.17 50.17 37.40
CA ASN A 100 64.98 51.22 37.90
C ASN A 100 66.48 50.91 37.81
N SER A 101 66.87 49.62 37.80
CA SER A 101 68.26 49.16 37.65
C SER A 101 68.69 48.95 36.19
N PHE A 102 67.93 49.48 35.20
CA PHE A 102 68.16 49.35 33.75
C PHE A 102 68.21 47.92 33.27
N ARG A 103 67.55 46.96 33.94
CA ARG A 103 67.42 45.56 33.55
C ARG A 103 66.08 45.31 32.83
N PHE A 104 65.80 46.03 31.76
CA PHE A 104 64.50 46.12 31.11
C PHE A 104 63.93 44.79 30.63
N LEU A 105 64.76 43.85 30.11
CA LEU A 105 64.29 42.52 29.71
C LEU A 105 63.80 41.67 30.88
N LYS A 106 64.49 41.78 32.01
CA LYS A 106 64.06 41.09 33.24
C LYS A 106 62.78 41.73 33.81
N ALA A 107 62.69 43.05 33.76
CA ALA A 107 61.48 43.79 34.14
C ALA A 107 60.30 43.37 33.27
N GLN A 108 60.50 43.29 31.92
CA GLN A 108 59.43 42.88 30.99
C GLN A 108 58.97 41.45 31.25
N HIS A 109 59.86 40.50 31.41
CA HIS A 109 59.50 39.11 31.72
C HIS A 109 58.71 39.02 33.05
N LYS A 110 59.11 39.80 34.06
CA LYS A 110 58.42 39.84 35.34
C LYS A 110 57.03 40.49 35.17
N ILE A 111 56.90 41.56 34.38
CA ILE A 111 55.62 42.21 34.04
C ILE A 111 54.68 41.24 33.35
N ASP A 112 55.18 40.44 32.36
CA ASP A 112 54.38 39.44 31.68
C ASP A 112 53.91 38.32 32.63
N GLN A 113 54.74 37.91 33.59
CA GLN A 113 54.35 37.00 34.66
C GLN A 113 53.24 37.56 35.56
N ILE A 114 53.36 38.84 36.00
CA ILE A 114 52.38 39.52 36.83
C ILE A 114 51.04 39.63 36.07
N GLU A 115 51.10 39.98 34.78
CA GLU A 115 49.88 40.09 33.96
C GLU A 115 49.15 38.75 33.87
N SER A 116 49.88 37.64 33.69
CA SER A 116 49.30 36.29 33.69
C SER A 116 48.74 35.93 35.07
N GLN A 117 49.43 36.28 36.17
CA GLN A 117 48.96 36.05 37.55
C GLN A 117 47.69 36.84 37.85
N ILE A 118 47.61 38.12 37.47
CA ILE A 118 46.44 38.96 37.66
C ILE A 118 45.24 38.38 36.90
N THR A 119 45.47 37.92 35.65
CA THR A 119 44.39 37.31 34.84
C THR A 119 43.83 36.04 35.51
N LEU A 120 44.68 35.18 36.04
CA LEU A 120 44.27 33.98 36.78
C LEU A 120 43.47 34.35 38.06
N ILE A 121 43.93 35.39 38.79
CA ILE A 121 43.20 35.86 39.98
C ILE A 121 41.83 36.45 39.60
N GLU A 122 41.73 37.18 38.47
CA GLU A 122 40.43 37.67 37.94
C GLU A 122 39.46 36.52 37.69
N GLU A 123 39.94 35.44 37.00
CA GLU A 123 39.12 34.24 36.74
C GLU A 123 38.71 33.53 38.04
N ASP A 124 39.64 33.40 38.97
CA ASP A 124 39.38 32.77 40.27
C ASP A 124 38.38 33.57 41.12
N ILE A 125 38.52 34.90 41.19
CA ILE A 125 37.58 35.77 41.89
C ILE A 125 36.19 35.71 41.26
N ALA A 126 36.13 35.74 39.92
CA ALA A 126 34.85 35.60 39.21
C ALA A 126 34.16 34.27 39.52
N SER A 127 34.94 33.18 39.58
CA SER A 127 34.45 31.84 39.92
C SER A 127 33.93 31.77 41.36
N ILE A 128 34.66 32.34 42.31
CA ILE A 128 34.25 32.41 43.72
C ILE A 128 32.96 33.20 43.89
N ARG A 129 32.89 34.39 43.30
CA ARG A 129 31.69 35.24 43.36
C ARG A 129 30.46 34.59 42.73
N ASN A 130 30.64 33.95 41.61
CA ASN A 130 29.53 33.20 40.95
C ASN A 130 29.04 32.07 41.86
N ALA A 131 29.96 31.29 42.45
CA ALA A 131 29.58 30.20 43.35
C ALA A 131 28.90 30.68 44.63
N LEU A 132 29.36 31.81 45.25
CA LEU A 132 28.70 32.40 46.41
C LEU A 132 27.30 32.94 46.06
N ALA A 133 27.17 33.63 44.92
CA ALA A 133 25.89 34.10 44.42
C ALA A 133 24.92 32.96 44.07
N ASP A 134 25.43 31.82 43.60
CA ASP A 134 24.61 30.65 43.32
C ASP A 134 24.07 30.02 44.62
N LEU A 135 24.88 29.96 45.69
CA LEU A 135 24.40 29.48 46.99
C LEU A 135 23.31 30.38 47.58
N GLU A 136 23.44 31.71 47.49
CA GLU A 136 22.42 32.67 47.94
C GLU A 136 21.13 32.58 47.11
N LYS A 137 21.25 32.47 45.74
CA LYS A 137 20.11 32.33 44.87
C LYS A 137 19.38 31.02 45.04
N GLN A 138 20.08 29.94 45.43
CA GLN A 138 19.47 28.60 45.55
C GLN A 138 18.37 28.59 46.61
N GLU A 139 18.56 29.25 47.74
CA GLU A 139 17.53 29.37 48.76
C GLU A 139 16.30 30.12 48.25
N SER A 140 16.49 31.26 47.58
CA SER A 140 15.39 32.05 47.03
C SER A 140 14.64 31.30 45.92
N LYS A 141 15.37 30.57 45.06
CA LYS A 141 14.76 29.68 44.08
C LYS A 141 13.94 28.56 44.71
N ASN A 142 14.51 27.89 45.72
CA ASN A 142 13.83 26.81 46.41
C ASN A 142 12.51 27.27 47.02
N SER A 143 12.49 28.46 47.63
CA SER A 143 11.29 29.06 48.23
C SER A 143 10.18 29.32 47.20
N GLY A 144 10.50 29.76 45.98
CA GLY A 144 9.52 29.95 44.91
C GLY A 144 9.01 28.63 44.33
N ARG A 145 9.92 27.68 44.12
CA ARG A 145 9.57 26.36 43.55
C ARG A 145 8.71 25.53 44.48
N VAL A 146 9.05 25.54 45.81
CA VAL A 146 8.27 24.76 46.78
C VAL A 146 6.83 25.25 46.90
N LEU A 147 6.56 26.55 46.79
CA LEU A 147 5.19 27.06 46.78
C LEU A 147 4.41 26.50 45.57
N HIS A 148 5.01 26.52 44.39
CA HIS A 148 4.39 25.97 43.21
C HIS A 148 4.18 24.46 43.30
N ALA A 149 5.16 23.71 43.80
CA ALA A 149 5.07 22.28 44.01
C ALA A 149 4.00 21.91 45.05
N LEU A 150 3.87 22.71 46.11
CA LEU A 150 2.81 22.54 47.12
C LEU A 150 1.42 22.78 46.52
N ASP A 151 1.24 23.83 45.72
CA ASP A 151 -0.03 24.11 45.02
C ASP A 151 -0.45 22.92 44.10
N LEU A 152 0.52 22.35 43.38
CA LEU A 152 0.28 21.16 42.56
C LEU A 152 -0.07 19.94 43.42
N PHE A 153 0.66 19.72 44.50
CA PHE A 153 0.40 18.62 45.44
C PHE A 153 -0.98 18.73 46.10
N GLU A 154 -1.35 19.93 46.61
CA GLU A 154 -2.67 20.17 47.18
C GLU A 154 -3.79 19.95 46.16
N SER A 155 -3.60 20.39 44.91
CA SER A 155 -4.54 20.16 43.81
C SER A 155 -4.71 18.68 43.53
N LEU A 156 -3.60 17.92 43.49
CA LEU A 156 -3.60 16.47 43.27
C LEU A 156 -4.28 15.75 44.44
N GLN A 157 -3.93 16.10 45.69
CA GLN A 157 -4.53 15.51 46.89
C GLN A 157 -6.04 15.75 46.95
N LYS A 158 -6.48 16.97 46.58
CA LYS A 158 -7.89 17.32 46.51
C LYS A 158 -8.63 16.51 45.41
N ALA A 159 -8.05 16.41 44.21
CA ALA A 159 -8.61 15.63 43.10
C ALA A 159 -8.78 14.14 43.48
N VAL A 160 -7.77 13.56 44.16
CA VAL A 160 -7.82 12.17 44.65
C VAL A 160 -8.89 11.99 45.72
N ALA A 161 -9.05 12.96 46.65
CA ALA A 161 -10.06 12.90 47.71
C ALA A 161 -11.50 13.07 47.19
N GLU A 162 -11.73 13.98 46.24
CA GLU A 162 -13.05 14.25 45.66
C GLU A 162 -13.55 13.07 44.80
N ASP A 163 -12.66 12.42 44.08
CA ASP A 163 -12.96 11.36 43.12
C ASP A 163 -12.54 9.94 43.58
N SER A 164 -12.38 9.73 44.89
CA SER A 164 -11.83 8.49 45.48
C SER A 164 -12.47 7.21 44.97
N GLU A 165 -13.78 7.22 44.69
CA GLU A 165 -14.53 6.05 44.15
C GLU A 165 -14.04 5.65 42.75
N LYS A 166 -13.56 6.59 41.92
CA LYS A 166 -13.09 6.34 40.57
C LYS A 166 -11.76 5.59 40.49
N TYR A 167 -10.99 5.58 41.57
CA TYR A 167 -9.70 4.91 41.63
C TYR A 167 -9.79 3.45 42.08
N GLY A 168 -10.92 3.06 42.68
CA GLY A 168 -11.19 1.67 43.07
C GLY A 168 -10.07 1.09 43.92
N GLN A 169 -9.50 -0.03 43.48
CA GLN A 169 -8.44 -0.73 44.22
C GLN A 169 -7.06 -0.08 44.12
N ALA A 170 -6.87 0.95 43.30
CA ALA A 170 -5.63 1.71 43.18
C ALA A 170 -5.47 2.75 44.32
N LEU A 171 -6.56 3.16 44.97
CA LEU A 171 -6.60 4.23 45.93
C LEU A 171 -5.55 4.08 47.08
N PRO A 172 -5.41 2.91 47.72
CA PRO A 172 -4.43 2.76 48.81
C PRO A 172 -2.98 3.02 48.41
N GLU A 173 -2.58 2.62 47.19
CA GLU A 173 -1.22 2.86 46.71
C GLU A 173 -1.04 4.30 46.24
N ILE A 174 -2.08 4.97 45.71
CA ILE A 174 -2.08 6.41 45.42
C ILE A 174 -1.89 7.19 46.72
N GLU A 175 -2.65 6.88 47.78
CA GLU A 175 -2.52 7.53 49.11
C GLU A 175 -1.12 7.35 49.68
N LYS A 176 -0.56 6.16 49.55
CA LYS A 176 0.83 5.89 49.99
C LYS A 176 1.86 6.71 49.22
N GLN A 177 1.68 6.88 47.88
CA GLN A 177 2.54 7.75 47.07
C GLN A 177 2.40 9.23 47.49
N LEU A 178 1.19 9.69 47.80
CA LEU A 178 0.96 11.04 48.36
C LEU A 178 1.65 11.21 49.71
N GLU A 179 1.61 10.22 50.62
CA GLU A 179 2.34 10.24 51.88
C GLU A 179 3.86 10.30 51.67
N ASN A 180 4.40 9.58 50.69
CA ASN A 180 5.82 9.65 50.33
C ASN A 180 6.22 11.06 49.85
N ILE A 181 5.43 11.68 48.97
CA ILE A 181 5.66 13.06 48.52
C ILE A 181 5.59 14.05 49.69
N GLN A 182 4.62 13.88 50.57
CA GLN A 182 4.52 14.69 51.80
C GLN A 182 5.75 14.55 52.69
N SER A 183 6.31 13.35 52.82
CA SER A 183 7.57 13.10 53.55
C SER A 183 8.75 13.79 52.86
N GLU A 184 8.83 13.80 51.53
CA GLU A 184 9.85 14.53 50.77
C GLU A 184 9.77 16.04 51.02
N PHE A 185 8.57 16.63 51.00
CA PHE A 185 8.40 18.04 51.40
C PHE A 185 8.87 18.31 52.83
N SER A 186 8.59 17.43 53.79
CA SER A 186 9.05 17.56 55.17
C SER A 186 10.57 17.49 55.25
N GLN A 187 11.21 16.61 54.51
CA GLN A 187 12.67 16.53 54.40
C GLN A 187 13.26 17.80 53.77
N PHE A 188 12.65 18.28 52.66
CA PHE A 188 13.03 19.52 52.02
C PHE A 188 13.01 20.70 53.01
N VAL A 189 11.90 20.88 53.72
CA VAL A 189 11.77 21.97 54.73
C VAL A 189 12.84 21.85 55.79
N THR A 190 13.12 20.65 56.26
CA THR A 190 14.14 20.40 57.29
C THR A 190 15.54 20.75 56.81
N LEU A 191 15.92 20.31 55.59
CA LEU A 191 17.23 20.60 55.00
C LEU A 191 17.38 22.09 54.66
N ASN A 192 16.37 22.70 54.05
CA ASN A 192 16.40 24.10 53.66
C ASN A 192 16.49 25.03 54.92
N SER A 193 15.70 24.72 55.93
CA SER A 193 15.73 25.50 57.20
C SER A 193 16.97 25.25 58.02
N SER A 194 17.61 24.10 57.91
CA SER A 194 18.86 23.79 58.62
C SER A 194 20.11 24.31 57.92
N GLY A 195 19.97 24.86 56.70
CA GLY A 195 21.06 25.53 55.99
C GLY A 195 21.78 24.67 54.98
N ASP A 196 21.07 23.69 54.36
CA ASP A 196 21.60 22.94 53.22
C ASP A 196 20.67 23.10 51.97
N PRO A 197 20.64 24.29 51.35
CA PRO A 197 19.80 24.57 50.20
C PRO A 197 20.17 23.76 48.95
N VAL A 198 21.40 23.23 48.87
CA VAL A 198 21.83 22.42 47.71
C VAL A 198 21.22 21.02 47.78
N GLU A 199 21.30 20.34 48.92
CA GLU A 199 20.68 19.03 49.12
C GLU A 199 19.15 19.15 49.13
N ALA A 200 18.61 20.22 49.73
CA ALA A 200 17.17 20.53 49.68
C ALA A 200 16.66 20.65 48.25
N ALA A 201 17.39 21.31 47.33
CA ALA A 201 17.01 21.40 45.92
C ALA A 201 16.86 20.01 45.25
N GLY A 202 17.76 19.08 45.58
CA GLY A 202 17.68 17.70 45.06
C GLY A 202 16.41 16.95 45.52
N ILE A 203 16.04 17.12 46.81
CA ILE A 203 14.79 16.56 47.36
C ILE A 203 13.55 17.19 46.69
N LEU A 204 13.58 18.52 46.48
CA LEU A 204 12.50 19.22 45.80
C LEU A 204 12.33 18.76 44.34
N ASP A 205 13.44 18.56 43.60
CA ASP A 205 13.42 18.00 42.24
C ASP A 205 12.75 16.62 42.23
N ASN A 206 13.05 15.76 43.21
CA ASN A 206 12.41 14.46 43.36
C ASN A 206 10.91 14.59 43.62
N ALA A 207 10.52 15.45 44.58
CA ALA A 207 9.10 15.67 44.90
C ALA A 207 8.31 16.21 43.71
N GLU A 208 8.85 17.19 42.96
CA GLU A 208 8.22 17.70 41.74
C GLU A 208 8.03 16.59 40.67
N ASN A 209 9.06 15.77 40.44
CA ASN A 209 8.99 14.65 39.52
C ASN A 209 7.95 13.61 39.96
N HIS A 210 7.90 13.29 41.28
CA HIS A 210 6.91 12.34 41.80
C HIS A 210 5.49 12.89 41.69
N ILE A 211 5.26 14.20 41.92
CA ILE A 211 3.96 14.85 41.73
C ILE A 211 3.52 14.72 40.27
N LEU A 212 4.40 15.06 39.32
CA LEU A 212 4.08 14.98 37.87
C LEU A 212 3.78 13.54 37.44
N ALA A 213 4.59 12.59 37.89
CA ALA A 213 4.38 11.18 37.60
C ALA A 213 3.05 10.67 38.18
N LEU A 214 2.75 11.01 39.46
CA LEU A 214 1.51 10.59 40.09
C LEU A 214 0.29 11.30 39.49
N THR A 215 0.40 12.55 39.08
CA THR A 215 -0.67 13.27 38.37
C THR A 215 -1.03 12.52 37.05
N HIS A 216 -0.03 12.16 36.27
CA HIS A 216 -0.27 11.40 35.01
C HIS A 216 -0.89 10.03 35.29
N ILE A 217 -0.50 9.34 36.35
CA ILE A 217 -1.09 8.07 36.78
C ILE A 217 -2.57 8.27 37.15
N VAL A 218 -2.84 9.26 38.04
CA VAL A 218 -4.19 9.57 38.54
C VAL A 218 -5.17 9.93 37.40
N GLU A 219 -4.72 10.64 36.36
CA GLU A 219 -5.53 10.96 35.19
C GLU A 219 -5.95 9.74 34.36
N ARG A 220 -5.09 8.71 34.28
CA ARG A 220 -5.35 7.50 33.48
C ARG A 220 -6.24 6.47 34.19
N ILE A 221 -6.12 6.36 35.52
CA ILE A 221 -6.78 5.29 36.29
C ILE A 221 -8.30 5.22 36.10
N PRO A 222 -9.08 6.33 36.12
CA PRO A 222 -10.54 6.25 36.06
C PRO A 222 -11.06 5.52 34.85
N ALA A 223 -10.43 5.73 33.65
CA ALA A 223 -10.82 5.06 32.43
C ALA A 223 -10.53 3.55 32.50
N ILE A 224 -9.35 3.18 33.02
CA ILE A 224 -8.93 1.78 33.15
C ILE A 224 -9.83 1.04 34.15
N VAL A 225 -10.09 1.67 35.30
CA VAL A 225 -10.93 1.10 36.37
C VAL A 225 -12.38 0.93 35.88
N THR A 226 -12.95 1.95 35.25
CA THR A 226 -14.32 1.86 34.70
C THR A 226 -14.46 0.70 33.73
N LYS A 227 -13.48 0.58 32.83
CA LYS A 227 -13.46 -0.52 31.86
C LYS A 227 -13.36 -1.89 32.56
N LEU A 228 -12.48 -2.03 33.55
CA LEU A 228 -12.23 -3.29 34.25
C LEU A 228 -13.35 -3.68 35.23
N THR A 229 -14.00 -2.70 35.89
CA THR A 229 -14.96 -2.98 36.98
C THR A 229 -16.43 -2.93 36.51
N THR A 230 -16.70 -2.30 35.37
CA THR A 230 -18.06 -2.12 34.86
C THR A 230 -18.21 -2.67 33.45
N GLU A 231 -17.50 -2.10 32.47
CA GLU A 231 -17.75 -2.42 31.05
C GLU A 231 -17.44 -3.86 30.68
N LEU A 232 -16.25 -4.36 31.05
CA LEU A 232 -15.84 -5.72 30.71
C LEU A 232 -16.62 -6.79 31.48
N PRO A 233 -16.89 -6.64 32.82
CA PRO A 233 -17.76 -7.57 33.53
C PRO A 233 -19.16 -7.62 32.99
N ASP A 234 -19.80 -6.47 32.69
CA ASP A 234 -21.15 -6.41 32.13
C ASP A 234 -21.22 -7.13 30.78
N GLN A 235 -20.24 -6.89 29.89
CA GLN A 235 -20.14 -7.58 28.61
C GLN A 235 -19.94 -9.10 28.77
N LEU A 236 -19.14 -9.51 29.75
CA LEU A 236 -18.88 -10.93 30.01
C LEU A 236 -20.12 -11.63 30.59
N GLU A 237 -20.88 -10.95 31.45
CA GLU A 237 -22.14 -11.46 31.98
C GLU A 237 -23.19 -11.61 30.87
N ASP A 238 -23.31 -10.59 29.99
CA ASP A 238 -24.18 -10.65 28.82
C ASP A 238 -23.79 -11.80 27.86
N LEU A 239 -22.48 -11.98 27.65
CA LEU A 239 -21.93 -13.04 26.81
C LEU A 239 -22.24 -14.43 27.39
N GLU A 240 -22.06 -14.61 28.69
CA GLU A 240 -22.37 -15.87 29.38
C GLU A 240 -23.88 -16.17 29.37
N ALA A 241 -24.70 -15.15 29.61
CA ALA A 241 -26.18 -15.26 29.54
C ALA A 241 -26.64 -15.57 28.10
N GLY A 242 -25.97 -14.93 27.09
CA GLY A 242 -26.21 -15.21 25.68
C GLY A 242 -25.87 -16.65 25.32
N TYR A 243 -24.69 -17.13 25.74
CA TYR A 243 -24.24 -18.51 25.52
C TYR A 243 -25.25 -19.54 26.08
N ARG A 244 -25.67 -19.35 27.34
CA ARG A 244 -26.68 -20.24 27.97
C ARG A 244 -28.00 -20.25 27.20
N LYS A 245 -28.51 -19.07 26.75
CA LYS A 245 -29.72 -18.98 25.95
C LYS A 245 -29.59 -19.70 24.60
N LEU A 246 -28.43 -19.64 23.97
CA LEU A 246 -28.16 -20.35 22.72
C LEU A 246 -28.13 -21.85 22.95
N LEU A 247 -27.49 -22.34 24.03
CA LEU A 247 -27.50 -23.76 24.40
C LEU A 247 -28.93 -24.25 24.70
N ASP A 248 -29.74 -23.46 25.44
CA ASP A 248 -31.14 -23.77 25.73
C ASP A 248 -32.01 -23.81 24.46
N ALA A 249 -31.62 -23.07 23.43
CA ALA A 249 -32.22 -23.07 22.11
C ALA A 249 -31.62 -24.12 21.15
N ASN A 250 -30.85 -25.07 21.67
CA ASN A 250 -30.19 -26.17 20.96
C ASN A 250 -29.19 -25.73 19.90
N TYR A 251 -28.51 -24.58 20.08
CA TYR A 251 -27.38 -24.25 19.25
C TYR A 251 -26.15 -25.10 19.64
N HIS A 252 -25.45 -25.56 18.65
CA HIS A 252 -24.15 -26.19 18.76
C HIS A 252 -23.08 -25.28 18.20
N PHE A 253 -21.87 -25.44 18.69
CA PHE A 253 -20.73 -24.65 18.29
C PHE A 253 -19.59 -25.56 17.80
N VAL A 254 -18.89 -25.13 16.80
CA VAL A 254 -17.68 -25.82 16.33
C VAL A 254 -16.58 -25.74 17.40
N GLU A 255 -16.51 -24.59 18.06
CA GLU A 255 -15.55 -24.35 19.16
C GLU A 255 -16.07 -25.02 20.44
N THR A 256 -15.34 -26.04 20.90
CA THR A 256 -15.71 -26.83 22.10
C THR A 256 -15.19 -26.25 23.41
N ASP A 257 -14.38 -25.19 23.34
CA ASP A 257 -13.67 -24.57 24.47
C ASP A 257 -14.29 -23.28 25.00
N ILE A 258 -15.49 -22.90 24.53
CA ILE A 258 -16.16 -21.62 24.86
C ILE A 258 -16.30 -21.45 26.39
N GLU A 259 -16.74 -22.51 27.11
CA GLU A 259 -16.91 -22.44 28.56
C GLU A 259 -15.56 -22.22 29.29
N SER A 260 -14.52 -22.89 28.82
CA SER A 260 -13.15 -22.68 29.34
C SER A 260 -12.64 -21.28 29.07
N ARG A 261 -12.91 -20.71 27.90
CA ARG A 261 -12.53 -19.35 27.54
C ARG A 261 -13.26 -18.30 28.41
N LEU A 262 -14.54 -18.50 28.67
CA LEU A 262 -15.30 -17.65 29.59
C LEU A 262 -14.69 -17.69 31.01
N GLN A 263 -14.31 -18.85 31.53
CA GLN A 263 -13.65 -18.97 32.82
C GLN A 263 -12.29 -18.25 32.86
N LEU A 264 -11.49 -18.40 31.82
CA LEU A 264 -10.20 -17.71 31.69
C LEU A 264 -10.37 -16.19 31.67
N LEU A 265 -11.42 -15.66 31.04
CA LEU A 265 -11.74 -14.23 31.04
C LEU A 265 -12.05 -13.71 32.44
N TYR A 266 -12.83 -14.44 33.25
CA TYR A 266 -13.08 -14.08 34.64
C TYR A 266 -11.79 -14.09 35.48
N GLU A 267 -10.90 -15.06 35.27
CA GLU A 267 -9.59 -15.10 35.92
C GLU A 267 -8.69 -13.93 35.48
N ALA A 268 -8.70 -13.60 34.18
CA ALA A 268 -7.94 -12.46 33.63
C ALA A 268 -8.42 -11.13 34.22
N LEU A 269 -9.73 -10.91 34.32
CA LEU A 269 -10.30 -9.73 34.99
C LEU A 269 -9.82 -9.61 36.43
N LYS A 270 -9.84 -10.73 37.18
CA LYS A 270 -9.39 -10.76 38.58
C LYS A 270 -7.89 -10.49 38.68
N ASN A 271 -7.09 -11.07 37.81
CA ASN A 271 -5.63 -10.87 37.79
C ASN A 271 -5.29 -9.41 37.42
N ASN A 272 -6.02 -8.81 36.50
CA ASN A 272 -5.78 -7.44 36.11
C ASN A 272 -6.13 -6.41 37.20
N GLN A 273 -7.02 -6.74 38.12
CA GLN A 273 -7.24 -5.92 39.32
C GLN A 273 -5.96 -5.78 40.21
N GLU A 274 -5.10 -6.81 40.23
CA GLU A 274 -3.82 -6.75 40.94
C GLU A 274 -2.80 -5.80 40.26
N ASN A 275 -2.82 -5.68 38.94
CA ASN A 275 -2.01 -4.71 38.19
C ASN A 275 -2.42 -3.28 38.59
N ILE A 276 -3.71 -3.01 38.73
CA ILE A 276 -4.21 -1.71 39.16
C ILE A 276 -3.81 -1.40 40.60
N LYS A 277 -3.89 -2.36 41.54
CA LYS A 277 -3.44 -2.18 42.91
C LYS A 277 -1.98 -1.78 43.02
N LYS A 278 -1.14 -2.24 42.08
CA LYS A 278 0.29 -1.92 42.02
C LYS A 278 0.61 -0.69 41.20
N LEU A 279 -0.38 -0.02 40.62
CA LEU A 279 -0.24 1.07 39.65
C LEU A 279 0.54 0.70 38.37
N GLU A 280 0.52 -0.56 37.98
CA GLU A 280 1.09 -1.05 36.73
C GLU A 280 0.11 -0.80 35.55
N LEU A 281 -0.12 0.47 35.22
CA LEU A 281 -1.21 0.88 34.32
C LEU A 281 -1.02 0.39 32.89
N ASP A 282 0.20 0.35 32.37
CA ASP A 282 0.48 -0.13 31.02
C ASP A 282 0.13 -1.61 30.86
N ASN A 283 0.43 -2.42 31.90
CA ASN A 283 0.03 -3.82 31.94
C ASN A 283 -1.51 -3.93 32.04
N ALA A 284 -2.13 -3.09 32.88
CA ALA A 284 -3.59 -3.09 33.05
C ALA A 284 -4.35 -2.71 31.77
N GLU A 285 -3.88 -1.74 31.03
CA GLU A 285 -4.45 -1.34 29.73
C GLU A 285 -4.29 -2.43 28.66
N TYR A 286 -3.11 -3.05 28.62
CA TYR A 286 -2.84 -4.15 27.72
C TYR A 286 -3.78 -5.34 27.99
N GLU A 287 -3.88 -5.77 29.25
CA GLU A 287 -4.79 -6.84 29.64
C GLU A 287 -6.26 -6.51 29.36
N ASN A 288 -6.72 -5.28 29.64
CA ASN A 288 -8.06 -4.85 29.28
C ASN A 288 -8.33 -4.96 27.77
N THR A 289 -7.31 -4.70 26.95
CA THR A 289 -7.42 -4.82 25.50
C THR A 289 -7.53 -6.27 25.08
N GLN A 290 -6.70 -7.15 25.65
CA GLN A 290 -6.75 -8.58 25.35
C GLN A 290 -8.08 -9.22 25.76
N ILE A 291 -8.60 -8.87 26.96
CA ILE A 291 -9.92 -9.31 27.42
C ILE A 291 -11.01 -8.84 26.45
N GLN A 292 -10.98 -7.59 26.01
CA GLN A 292 -11.94 -7.04 25.06
C GLN A 292 -11.90 -7.76 23.70
N GLU A 293 -10.70 -8.03 23.20
CA GLU A 293 -10.53 -8.75 21.92
C GLU A 293 -11.11 -10.16 22.01
N GLU A 294 -10.88 -10.85 23.12
CA GLU A 294 -11.40 -12.19 23.33
C GLU A 294 -12.93 -12.22 23.52
N ILE A 295 -13.50 -11.23 24.23
CA ILE A 295 -14.95 -11.01 24.32
C ILE A 295 -15.54 -10.81 22.92
N ASN A 296 -14.92 -9.96 22.10
CA ASN A 296 -15.38 -9.70 20.74
C ASN A 296 -15.30 -10.96 19.84
N ALA A 297 -14.27 -11.78 20.03
CA ALA A 297 -14.12 -13.04 19.32
C ALA A 297 -15.27 -14.01 19.67
N LEU A 298 -15.62 -14.12 20.94
CA LEU A 298 -16.78 -14.95 21.37
C LEU A 298 -18.11 -14.40 20.84
N TYR A 299 -18.33 -13.09 20.86
CA TYR A 299 -19.51 -12.48 20.25
C TYR A 299 -19.59 -12.76 18.74
N SER A 300 -18.46 -12.77 18.04
CA SER A 300 -18.42 -13.09 16.61
C SER A 300 -18.84 -14.53 16.32
N ILE A 301 -18.43 -15.49 17.18
CA ILE A 301 -18.85 -16.89 17.09
C ILE A 301 -20.38 -16.99 17.24
N PHE A 302 -20.96 -16.37 18.28
CA PHE A 302 -22.40 -16.43 18.50
C PHE A 302 -23.19 -15.74 17.39
N THR A 303 -22.72 -14.58 16.94
CA THR A 303 -23.35 -13.85 15.83
C THR A 303 -23.31 -14.66 14.54
N ARG A 304 -22.21 -15.36 14.27
CA ARG A 304 -22.07 -16.25 13.11
C ARG A 304 -23.12 -17.36 13.19
N GLU A 305 -23.20 -18.09 14.29
CA GLU A 305 -24.15 -19.21 14.44
C GLU A 305 -25.62 -18.75 14.30
N ILE A 306 -25.99 -17.59 14.88
CA ILE A 306 -27.33 -17.00 14.74
C ILE A 306 -27.63 -16.58 13.28
N ALA A 307 -26.63 -16.08 12.58
CA ALA A 307 -26.77 -15.72 11.16
C ALA A 307 -26.91 -16.98 10.29
N SER A 308 -26.05 -17.98 10.54
CA SER A 308 -26.06 -19.26 9.84
C SER A 308 -27.39 -19.99 9.98
N GLN A 309 -28.04 -19.95 11.17
CA GLN A 309 -29.38 -20.54 11.35
C GLN A 309 -30.37 -20.03 10.30
N LYS A 310 -30.43 -18.70 10.10
CA LYS A 310 -31.38 -18.10 9.14
C LYS A 310 -31.09 -18.51 7.71
N VAL A 311 -29.81 -18.66 7.35
CA VAL A 311 -29.40 -19.11 6.03
C VAL A 311 -29.77 -20.58 5.84
N VAL A 312 -29.49 -21.43 6.83
CA VAL A 312 -29.86 -22.86 6.84
C VAL A 312 -31.35 -23.05 6.67
N GLU A 313 -32.18 -22.35 7.47
CA GLU A 313 -33.67 -22.42 7.37
C GLU A 313 -34.16 -22.02 5.98
N ASN A 314 -33.59 -20.96 5.40
CA ASN A 314 -33.91 -20.53 4.04
C ASN A 314 -33.48 -21.56 2.99
N LEU A 315 -32.25 -22.07 3.07
CA LEU A 315 -31.77 -23.07 2.12
C LEU A 315 -32.56 -24.37 2.18
N LEU A 316 -32.85 -24.89 3.39
CA LEU A 316 -33.66 -26.09 3.56
C LEU A 316 -35.09 -25.93 3.03
N SER A 317 -35.64 -24.71 3.04
CA SER A 317 -36.95 -24.42 2.44
C SER A 317 -36.93 -24.30 0.92
N THR A 318 -35.80 -23.84 0.33
CA THR A 318 -35.71 -23.52 -1.10
C THR A 318 -35.07 -24.64 -1.93
N LEU A 319 -34.07 -25.34 -1.39
CA LEU A 319 -33.34 -26.38 -2.09
C LEU A 319 -34.20 -27.56 -2.58
N PRO A 320 -35.17 -28.08 -1.82
CA PRO A 320 -36.05 -29.14 -2.32
C PRO A 320 -36.80 -28.71 -3.57
N THR A 321 -37.38 -27.52 -3.58
CA THR A 321 -38.12 -26.98 -4.72
C THR A 321 -37.21 -26.76 -5.94
N TYR A 322 -35.98 -26.28 -5.69
CA TYR A 322 -34.96 -26.09 -6.75
C TYR A 322 -34.52 -27.43 -7.34
N LEU A 323 -34.32 -28.44 -6.50
CA LEU A 323 -33.96 -29.79 -6.90
C LEU A 323 -35.07 -30.45 -7.73
N ASP A 324 -36.33 -30.32 -7.32
CA ASP A 324 -37.50 -30.81 -8.07
C ASP A 324 -37.57 -30.16 -9.45
N HIS A 325 -37.33 -28.85 -9.52
CA HIS A 325 -37.31 -28.12 -10.79
C HIS A 325 -36.20 -28.67 -11.73
N LEU A 326 -34.99 -28.91 -11.22
CA LEU A 326 -33.90 -29.47 -12.02
C LEU A 326 -34.15 -30.92 -12.44
N LYS A 327 -34.84 -31.72 -11.61
CA LYS A 327 -35.28 -33.07 -11.97
C LYS A 327 -36.29 -33.04 -13.11
N ASP A 328 -37.28 -32.14 -13.04
CA ASP A 328 -38.25 -31.95 -14.11
C ASP A 328 -37.58 -31.51 -15.42
N ASN A 329 -36.65 -30.55 -15.34
CA ASN A 329 -35.88 -30.12 -16.51
C ASN A 329 -35.08 -31.27 -17.11
N ASN A 330 -34.43 -32.08 -16.27
CA ASN A 330 -33.68 -33.24 -16.73
C ASN A 330 -34.56 -34.27 -17.44
N GLN A 331 -35.80 -34.51 -16.92
CA GLN A 331 -36.77 -35.38 -17.59
C GLN A 331 -37.21 -34.84 -18.97
N VAL A 332 -37.32 -33.51 -19.11
CA VAL A 332 -37.61 -32.87 -20.40
C VAL A 332 -36.46 -33.11 -21.36
N LEU A 333 -35.20 -32.90 -20.92
CA LEU A 333 -34.01 -33.18 -21.74
C LEU A 333 -33.94 -34.64 -22.19
N VAL A 334 -34.23 -35.60 -21.30
CA VAL A 334 -34.28 -37.02 -21.69
C VAL A 334 -35.32 -37.27 -22.80
N LYS A 335 -36.52 -36.71 -22.65
CA LYS A 335 -37.58 -36.82 -23.67
C LYS A 335 -37.20 -36.17 -24.98
N ASP A 336 -36.55 -35.03 -24.95
CA ASP A 336 -36.09 -34.33 -26.15
C ASP A 336 -34.98 -35.11 -26.84
N ILE A 337 -34.02 -35.66 -26.09
CA ILE A 337 -33.01 -36.58 -26.67
C ILE A 337 -33.66 -37.79 -27.31
N GLU A 338 -34.63 -38.45 -26.66
CA GLU A 338 -35.38 -39.59 -27.20
C GLU A 338 -36.16 -39.23 -28.46
N ARG A 339 -36.75 -38.04 -28.51
CA ARG A 339 -37.46 -37.50 -29.68
C ARG A 339 -36.48 -37.26 -30.83
N LEU A 340 -35.39 -36.55 -30.58
CA LEU A 340 -34.41 -36.18 -31.57
C LEU A 340 -33.60 -37.37 -32.09
N SER A 341 -33.30 -38.36 -31.26
CA SER A 341 -32.58 -39.58 -31.65
C SER A 341 -33.28 -40.42 -32.69
N LYS A 342 -34.58 -40.20 -32.92
CA LYS A 342 -35.32 -40.85 -34.04
C LYS A 342 -34.98 -40.27 -35.41
N THR A 343 -34.57 -39.02 -35.44
CA THR A 343 -34.32 -38.27 -36.69
C THR A 343 -32.84 -37.94 -36.86
N TYR A 344 -32.12 -37.72 -35.78
CA TYR A 344 -30.71 -37.29 -35.76
C TYR A 344 -29.84 -38.33 -35.05
N LEU A 345 -28.60 -38.44 -35.54
CA LEU A 345 -27.58 -39.21 -34.82
C LEU A 345 -27.08 -38.39 -33.66
N MET A 346 -27.52 -38.75 -32.44
CA MET A 346 -27.11 -38.07 -31.19
C MET A 346 -25.71 -38.49 -30.78
N SER A 347 -24.95 -37.55 -30.19
CA SER A 347 -23.68 -37.85 -29.55
C SER A 347 -23.89 -38.75 -28.33
N GLU A 348 -23.13 -39.85 -28.26
CA GLU A 348 -23.11 -40.69 -27.03
C GLU A 348 -22.70 -39.90 -25.79
N SER A 349 -21.88 -38.87 -25.98
CA SER A 349 -21.47 -37.95 -24.91
C SER A 349 -22.66 -37.23 -24.27
N ASP A 350 -23.56 -36.65 -25.07
CA ASP A 350 -24.71 -35.90 -24.57
C ASP A 350 -25.72 -36.80 -23.88
N VAL A 351 -25.98 -37.99 -24.42
CA VAL A 351 -26.88 -38.98 -23.82
C VAL A 351 -26.36 -39.43 -22.46
N ASN A 352 -25.04 -39.74 -22.38
CA ASN A 352 -24.42 -40.17 -21.12
C ASN A 352 -24.28 -39.03 -20.12
N HIS A 353 -24.14 -37.81 -20.60
CA HIS A 353 -24.07 -36.62 -19.74
C HIS A 353 -25.40 -36.38 -19.00
N VAL A 354 -26.53 -36.32 -19.75
CA VAL A 354 -27.86 -36.14 -19.13
C VAL A 354 -28.21 -37.29 -18.19
N ARG A 355 -27.77 -38.50 -18.47
CA ARG A 355 -27.95 -39.64 -17.53
C ARG A 355 -27.14 -39.50 -16.27
N ARG A 356 -25.91 -38.95 -16.35
CA ARG A 356 -25.11 -38.64 -15.15
C ARG A 356 -25.75 -37.56 -14.31
N LEU A 357 -26.26 -36.47 -14.94
CA LEU A 357 -26.99 -35.42 -14.23
C LEU A 357 -28.16 -35.97 -13.42
N GLN A 358 -28.86 -36.98 -13.93
CA GLN A 358 -29.93 -37.65 -13.18
C GLN A 358 -29.41 -38.34 -11.91
N VAL A 359 -28.31 -39.05 -12.02
CA VAL A 359 -27.69 -39.75 -10.86
C VAL A 359 -27.21 -38.73 -9.81
N ASP A 360 -26.60 -37.64 -10.28
CA ASP A 360 -26.09 -36.57 -9.40
C ASP A 360 -27.26 -35.88 -8.67
N LEU A 361 -28.37 -35.59 -9.36
CA LEU A 361 -29.60 -35.03 -8.76
C LEU A 361 -30.22 -35.98 -7.71
N ASP A 362 -30.26 -37.28 -8.00
CA ASP A 362 -30.79 -38.26 -7.05
C ASP A 362 -29.87 -38.40 -5.80
N SER A 363 -28.57 -38.30 -5.98
CA SER A 363 -27.60 -38.26 -4.86
C SER A 363 -27.75 -37.01 -4.01
N LEU A 364 -27.94 -35.84 -4.65
CA LEU A 364 -28.14 -34.58 -3.94
C LEU A 364 -29.46 -34.56 -3.17
N GLU A 365 -30.52 -35.20 -3.66
CA GLU A 365 -31.79 -35.36 -2.93
C GLU A 365 -31.57 -36.11 -1.61
N VAL A 366 -30.81 -37.19 -1.62
CA VAL A 366 -30.45 -37.92 -0.39
C VAL A 366 -29.67 -37.02 0.55
N THR A 367 -28.67 -36.28 0.03
CA THR A 367 -27.86 -35.36 0.84
C THR A 367 -28.71 -34.27 1.48
N VAL A 368 -29.65 -33.64 0.74
CA VAL A 368 -30.54 -32.61 1.29
C VAL A 368 -31.46 -33.20 2.35
N SER A 369 -31.97 -34.43 2.16
CA SER A 369 -32.80 -35.13 3.16
C SER A 369 -32.01 -35.44 4.44
N ASP A 370 -30.77 -35.89 4.32
CA ASP A 370 -29.90 -36.16 5.47
C ASP A 370 -29.59 -34.88 6.24
N LEU A 371 -29.24 -33.77 5.54
CA LEU A 371 -29.02 -32.46 6.17
C LEU A 371 -30.25 -31.90 6.85
N THR A 372 -31.45 -32.15 6.31
CA THR A 372 -32.71 -31.78 6.94
C THR A 372 -32.89 -32.54 8.26
N SER A 373 -32.59 -33.84 8.26
CA SER A 373 -32.69 -34.70 9.45
C SER A 373 -31.65 -34.28 10.52
N GLU A 374 -30.43 -33.96 10.12
CA GLU A 374 -29.35 -33.46 11.02
C GLU A 374 -29.76 -32.13 11.68
N GLN A 375 -30.43 -31.24 10.92
CA GLN A 375 -30.96 -29.99 11.47
C GLN A 375 -32.10 -30.22 12.43
N GLU A 376 -33.04 -31.13 12.14
CA GLU A 376 -34.15 -31.48 13.04
C GLU A 376 -33.68 -32.17 14.33
N GLU A 377 -32.58 -32.94 14.26
CA GLU A 377 -31.96 -33.59 15.42
C GLU A 377 -31.06 -32.63 16.21
N TYR A 378 -30.77 -31.42 15.70
CA TYR A 378 -29.84 -30.45 16.27
C TYR A 378 -28.48 -31.06 16.57
N SER A 379 -27.94 -31.87 15.65
CA SER A 379 -26.75 -32.66 15.88
C SER A 379 -25.45 -31.92 15.56
N GLU A 380 -25.53 -30.87 14.74
CA GLU A 380 -24.35 -30.10 14.29
C GLU A 380 -24.55 -28.58 14.45
N ALA A 381 -23.45 -27.84 14.40
CA ALA A 381 -23.44 -26.38 14.39
C ALA A 381 -24.05 -25.84 13.09
N TYR A 382 -24.84 -24.75 13.18
CA TYR A 382 -25.47 -24.15 12.00
C TYR A 382 -24.47 -23.66 10.95
N SER A 383 -23.31 -23.18 11.36
CA SER A 383 -22.25 -22.78 10.42
C SER A 383 -21.72 -23.93 9.58
N VAL A 384 -21.67 -25.15 10.12
CA VAL A 384 -21.27 -26.36 9.37
C VAL A 384 -22.39 -26.79 8.40
N LEU A 385 -23.65 -26.74 8.86
CA LEU A 385 -24.79 -27.04 7.99
C LEU A 385 -24.91 -26.03 6.84
N GLU A 386 -24.67 -24.74 7.11
CA GLU A 386 -24.63 -23.69 6.10
C GLU A 386 -23.63 -23.99 5.00
N GLU A 387 -22.37 -24.27 5.36
CA GLU A 387 -21.30 -24.62 4.40
C GLU A 387 -21.68 -25.83 3.54
N ARG A 388 -22.25 -26.87 4.15
CA ARG A 388 -22.66 -28.08 3.42
C ARG A 388 -23.84 -27.80 2.47
N LEU A 389 -24.83 -26.99 2.89
CA LEU A 389 -25.99 -26.62 2.07
C LEU A 389 -25.62 -25.65 0.93
N GLU A 390 -24.70 -24.71 1.17
CA GLU A 390 -24.15 -23.84 0.13
C GLU A 390 -23.39 -24.64 -0.95
N ASN A 391 -22.64 -25.66 -0.54
CA ASN A 391 -21.99 -26.57 -1.47
C ASN A 391 -23.00 -27.36 -2.33
N VAL A 392 -24.11 -27.81 -1.73
CA VAL A 392 -25.21 -28.42 -2.47
C VAL A 392 -25.84 -27.44 -3.45
N GLN A 393 -26.09 -26.19 -3.03
CA GLN A 393 -26.64 -25.15 -3.89
C GLN A 393 -25.73 -24.84 -5.08
N ALA A 394 -24.42 -24.75 -4.84
CA ALA A 394 -23.43 -24.53 -5.88
C ALA A 394 -23.43 -25.66 -6.91
N THR A 395 -23.46 -26.92 -6.45
CA THR A 395 -23.53 -28.10 -7.35
C THR A 395 -24.83 -28.13 -8.16
N LEU A 396 -25.99 -27.80 -7.54
CA LEU A 396 -27.26 -27.70 -8.27
C LEU A 396 -27.20 -26.63 -9.36
N LYS A 397 -26.52 -25.52 -9.11
CA LYS A 397 -26.35 -24.47 -10.11
C LYS A 397 -25.47 -24.91 -11.28
N GLU A 398 -24.39 -25.64 -11.00
CA GLU A 398 -23.58 -26.24 -12.06
C GLU A 398 -24.40 -27.21 -12.94
N ILE A 399 -25.26 -28.03 -12.31
CA ILE A 399 -26.18 -28.91 -13.02
C ILE A 399 -27.16 -28.11 -13.89
N GLU A 400 -27.72 -26.98 -13.39
CA GLU A 400 -28.57 -26.11 -14.16
C GLU A 400 -27.89 -25.57 -15.42
N ASP A 401 -26.65 -25.06 -15.27
CA ASP A 401 -25.85 -24.52 -16.37
C ASP A 401 -25.56 -25.63 -17.41
N ASP A 402 -25.26 -26.83 -16.96
CA ASP A 402 -25.09 -28.00 -17.82
C ASP A 402 -26.36 -28.36 -18.58
N GLN A 403 -27.53 -28.38 -17.91
CA GLN A 403 -28.83 -28.63 -18.52
C GLN A 403 -29.16 -27.59 -19.59
N VAL A 404 -28.91 -26.31 -19.31
CA VAL A 404 -29.09 -25.22 -20.28
C VAL A 404 -28.20 -25.44 -21.50
N SER A 405 -26.91 -25.76 -21.27
CA SER A 405 -25.97 -26.01 -22.35
C SER A 405 -26.40 -27.18 -23.24
N VAL A 406 -26.89 -28.28 -22.66
CA VAL A 406 -27.43 -29.41 -23.43
C VAL A 406 -28.66 -28.97 -24.20
N SER A 407 -29.61 -28.27 -23.57
CA SER A 407 -30.83 -27.78 -24.22
C SER A 407 -30.52 -26.90 -25.43
N GLU A 408 -29.60 -25.99 -25.32
CA GLU A 408 -29.16 -25.11 -26.41
C GLU A 408 -28.57 -25.91 -27.58
N ARG A 409 -27.74 -26.92 -27.28
CA ARG A 409 -27.21 -27.81 -28.33
C ARG A 409 -28.32 -28.59 -29.04
N LEU A 410 -29.32 -29.11 -28.32
CA LEU A 410 -30.44 -29.82 -28.91
C LEU A 410 -31.26 -28.91 -29.83
N VAL A 411 -31.53 -27.68 -29.42
CA VAL A 411 -32.21 -26.67 -30.24
C VAL A 411 -31.37 -26.29 -31.47
N GLN A 412 -30.05 -26.23 -31.33
CA GLN A 412 -29.15 -25.90 -32.43
C GLN A 412 -29.14 -26.99 -33.52
N ILE A 413 -29.22 -28.28 -33.13
CA ILE A 413 -29.37 -29.40 -34.07
C ILE A 413 -30.57 -29.20 -35.04
N GLU A 414 -31.74 -28.85 -34.48
CA GLU A 414 -32.95 -28.62 -35.31
C GLU A 414 -32.80 -27.38 -36.20
N LYS A 415 -32.19 -26.30 -35.70
CA LYS A 415 -31.93 -25.10 -36.51
C LYS A 415 -30.95 -25.37 -37.67
N ASP A 416 -29.90 -26.12 -37.38
CA ASP A 416 -28.89 -26.46 -38.38
C ASP A 416 -29.48 -27.32 -39.49
N ASP A 417 -30.32 -28.31 -39.18
CA ASP A 417 -31.03 -29.11 -40.18
C ASP A 417 -31.92 -28.25 -41.10
N VAL A 418 -32.74 -27.36 -40.49
CA VAL A 418 -33.60 -26.44 -41.26
C VAL A 418 -32.77 -25.54 -42.18
N ASN A 419 -31.68 -24.96 -41.68
CA ASN A 419 -30.79 -24.09 -42.43
C ASN A 419 -30.13 -24.86 -43.59
N ALA A 420 -29.61 -26.07 -43.31
CA ALA A 420 -28.97 -26.91 -44.31
C ALA A 420 -29.93 -27.30 -45.43
N ARG A 421 -31.16 -27.72 -45.12
CA ARG A 421 -32.21 -28.03 -46.13
C ARG A 421 -32.58 -26.83 -46.99
N GLN A 422 -32.71 -25.65 -46.38
CA GLN A 422 -32.98 -24.41 -47.11
C GLN A 422 -31.83 -24.08 -48.06
N LYS A 423 -30.56 -24.13 -47.58
CA LYS A 423 -29.38 -23.86 -48.42
C LYS A 423 -29.20 -24.89 -49.53
N ALA A 424 -29.39 -26.18 -49.26
CA ALA A 424 -29.34 -27.22 -50.28
C ALA A 424 -30.30 -26.93 -51.44
N ASN A 425 -31.56 -26.59 -51.13
CA ASN A 425 -32.54 -26.21 -52.14
C ASN A 425 -32.14 -24.93 -52.91
N VAL A 426 -31.56 -23.96 -52.23
CA VAL A 426 -31.03 -22.75 -52.89
C VAL A 426 -29.89 -23.10 -53.85
N TYR A 427 -28.97 -23.96 -53.46
CA TYR A 427 -27.83 -24.35 -54.29
C TYR A 427 -28.27 -25.14 -55.53
N VAL A 428 -29.22 -26.05 -55.40
CA VAL A 428 -29.83 -26.73 -56.60
C VAL A 428 -30.40 -25.69 -57.55
N ASN A 429 -31.16 -24.72 -57.07
CA ASN A 429 -31.74 -23.67 -57.89
C ASN A 429 -30.67 -22.78 -58.56
N ARG A 430 -29.59 -22.45 -57.78
CA ARG A 430 -28.46 -21.68 -58.34
C ARG A 430 -27.73 -22.44 -59.46
N LEU A 431 -27.44 -23.71 -59.24
CA LEU A 431 -26.84 -24.56 -60.29
C LEU A 431 -27.68 -24.56 -61.60
N HIS A 432 -29.00 -24.69 -61.44
CA HIS A 432 -29.90 -24.61 -62.63
C HIS A 432 -29.88 -23.21 -63.25
N THR A 433 -29.79 -22.16 -62.45
CA THR A 433 -29.76 -20.79 -62.99
C THR A 433 -28.44 -20.50 -63.69
N ILE A 434 -27.30 -20.92 -63.11
CA ILE A 434 -25.96 -20.78 -63.69
C ILE A 434 -25.93 -21.53 -65.05
N LYS A 435 -26.41 -22.76 -65.07
CA LYS A 435 -26.49 -23.54 -66.33
C LYS A 435 -27.27 -22.79 -67.41
N ARG A 436 -28.49 -22.32 -67.09
CA ARG A 436 -29.33 -21.57 -68.07
C ARG A 436 -28.68 -20.25 -68.47
N TYR A 437 -27.98 -19.59 -67.52
CA TYR A 437 -27.29 -18.34 -67.83
C TYR A 437 -26.16 -18.54 -68.84
N MET A 438 -25.33 -19.56 -68.64
CA MET A 438 -24.26 -19.93 -69.58
C MET A 438 -24.79 -20.33 -70.94
N GLU A 439 -25.86 -21.14 -70.99
CA GLU A 439 -26.51 -21.54 -72.26
C GLU A 439 -27.05 -20.35 -73.07
N LYS A 440 -27.59 -19.32 -72.39
CA LYS A 440 -28.14 -18.12 -73.07
C LYS A 440 -27.06 -17.18 -73.62
N ARG A 441 -25.82 -17.32 -73.24
CA ARG A 441 -24.73 -16.44 -73.70
C ARG A 441 -24.17 -16.81 -75.06
N ASN A 442 -24.61 -17.91 -75.63
CA ASN A 442 -24.19 -18.40 -76.99
C ASN A 442 -22.65 -18.42 -77.14
N LEU A 443 -21.95 -18.82 -76.05
CA LEU A 443 -20.50 -18.94 -76.07
C LEU A 443 -20.10 -20.06 -77.10
N PRO A 444 -18.97 -19.91 -77.84
CA PRO A 444 -18.47 -20.93 -78.72
C PRO A 444 -18.26 -22.31 -78.11
N GLY A 445 -17.87 -22.31 -76.82
CA GLY A 445 -17.71 -23.49 -76.00
C GLY A 445 -17.62 -23.15 -74.50
N ILE A 446 -17.60 -24.18 -73.69
CA ILE A 446 -17.49 -24.02 -72.19
C ILE A 446 -16.08 -24.37 -71.77
N PRO A 447 -15.40 -23.48 -70.97
CA PRO A 447 -14.07 -23.76 -70.50
C PRO A 447 -14.01 -25.01 -69.61
N GLN A 448 -12.95 -25.80 -69.76
CA GLN A 448 -12.80 -27.04 -68.97
C GLN A 448 -12.71 -26.78 -67.45
N ASN A 449 -12.13 -25.64 -67.06
CA ASN A 449 -12.05 -25.26 -65.65
C ASN A 449 -13.46 -25.04 -65.06
N PHE A 450 -14.31 -24.30 -65.76
CA PHE A 450 -15.71 -24.12 -65.36
C PHE A 450 -16.47 -25.44 -65.22
N LEU A 451 -16.31 -26.38 -66.20
CA LEU A 451 -16.95 -27.70 -66.08
C LEU A 451 -16.51 -28.44 -64.80
N LYS A 452 -15.21 -28.39 -64.44
CA LYS A 452 -14.71 -29.00 -63.22
C LYS A 452 -15.37 -28.39 -62.00
N LEU A 453 -15.44 -27.06 -61.95
CA LEU A 453 -16.07 -26.33 -60.84
C LEU A 453 -17.57 -26.59 -60.73
N PHE A 454 -18.25 -26.62 -61.87
CA PHE A 454 -19.68 -26.94 -61.95
C PHE A 454 -19.99 -28.37 -61.47
N PHE A 455 -19.19 -29.36 -61.88
CA PHE A 455 -19.35 -30.74 -61.37
C PHE A 455 -18.97 -30.86 -59.90
N ALA A 456 -17.96 -30.12 -59.41
CA ALA A 456 -17.61 -30.11 -57.97
C ALA A 456 -18.77 -29.56 -57.16
N ALA A 457 -19.31 -28.39 -57.49
CA ALA A 457 -20.45 -27.77 -56.81
C ALA A 457 -21.74 -28.61 -56.90
N SER A 458 -21.96 -29.31 -58.08
CA SER A 458 -23.07 -30.24 -58.21
C SER A 458 -22.93 -31.44 -57.29
N HIS A 459 -21.73 -32.04 -57.22
CA HIS A 459 -21.46 -33.21 -56.41
C HIS A 459 -21.54 -32.87 -54.90
N SER A 460 -20.92 -31.78 -54.45
CA SER A 460 -21.03 -31.36 -53.04
C SER A 460 -22.47 -31.00 -52.63
N THR A 461 -23.29 -30.49 -53.57
CA THR A 461 -24.73 -30.23 -53.33
C THR A 461 -25.53 -31.53 -53.28
N GLU A 462 -25.23 -32.50 -54.14
CA GLU A 462 -25.86 -33.84 -54.16
C GLU A 462 -25.49 -34.61 -52.88
N ASP A 463 -24.22 -34.57 -52.44
CA ASP A 463 -23.75 -35.17 -51.18
C ASP A 463 -24.48 -34.57 -49.97
N LEU A 464 -24.66 -33.25 -49.97
CA LEU A 464 -25.41 -32.55 -48.92
C LEU A 464 -26.87 -33.04 -48.87
N MET A 465 -27.53 -33.18 -50.00
CA MET A 465 -28.92 -33.68 -50.06
C MET A 465 -28.99 -35.15 -49.61
N ALA A 466 -28.05 -35.99 -50.06
CA ALA A 466 -27.99 -37.39 -49.66
C ALA A 466 -27.80 -37.59 -48.15
N GLU A 467 -26.94 -36.75 -47.52
CA GLU A 467 -26.74 -36.79 -46.06
C GLU A 467 -28.00 -36.33 -45.30
N LEU A 468 -28.73 -35.32 -45.83
CA LEU A 468 -29.99 -34.83 -45.27
C LEU A 468 -31.18 -35.79 -45.44
N GLU A 469 -31.11 -36.74 -46.36
CA GLU A 469 -32.14 -37.75 -46.61
C GLU A 469 -31.91 -39.07 -45.84
N GLN A 470 -30.81 -39.19 -45.10
CA GLN A 470 -30.56 -40.36 -44.29
C GLN A 470 -31.63 -40.56 -43.20
N SER A 471 -31.85 -41.81 -42.80
CA SER A 471 -32.82 -42.17 -41.74
C SER A 471 -32.49 -41.56 -40.37
N GLN A 472 -31.21 -41.38 -40.10
CA GLN A 472 -30.68 -40.62 -38.97
C GLN A 472 -29.62 -39.66 -39.49
N VAL A 473 -29.92 -38.38 -39.44
CA VAL A 473 -29.08 -37.33 -39.98
C VAL A 473 -27.95 -37.02 -39.03
N ASN A 474 -26.70 -37.03 -39.53
CA ASN A 474 -25.54 -36.57 -38.77
C ASN A 474 -25.32 -35.07 -39.04
N ILE A 475 -25.78 -34.22 -38.13
CA ILE A 475 -25.69 -32.75 -38.27
C ILE A 475 -24.25 -32.25 -38.40
N GLU A 476 -23.28 -32.86 -37.70
CA GLU A 476 -21.86 -32.48 -37.84
C GLU A 476 -21.34 -32.76 -39.26
N SER A 477 -21.72 -33.90 -39.83
CA SER A 477 -21.40 -34.23 -41.22
C SER A 477 -22.09 -33.28 -42.18
N VAL A 478 -23.40 -33.00 -41.98
CA VAL A 478 -24.17 -32.04 -42.76
C VAL A 478 -23.52 -30.66 -42.76
N ASN A 479 -23.15 -30.13 -41.58
CA ASN A 479 -22.52 -28.81 -41.49
C ASN A 479 -21.19 -28.76 -42.23
N ARG A 480 -20.36 -29.81 -42.17
CA ARG A 480 -19.09 -29.89 -42.87
C ARG A 480 -19.31 -29.93 -44.39
N ILE A 481 -20.27 -30.74 -44.91
CA ILE A 481 -20.58 -30.81 -46.32
C ILE A 481 -21.21 -29.49 -46.82
N LEU A 482 -22.05 -28.87 -46.01
CA LEU A 482 -22.65 -27.55 -46.27
C LEU A 482 -21.60 -26.46 -46.47
N GLU A 483 -20.55 -26.47 -45.65
CA GLU A 483 -19.43 -25.53 -45.77
C GLU A 483 -18.68 -25.73 -47.10
N ILE A 484 -18.40 -27.00 -47.46
CA ILE A 484 -17.79 -27.36 -48.77
C ILE A 484 -18.66 -26.89 -49.91
N ALA A 485 -19.96 -27.25 -49.92
CA ALA A 485 -20.90 -26.86 -50.98
C ALA A 485 -21.06 -25.33 -51.08
N SER A 486 -21.02 -24.62 -49.96
CA SER A 486 -21.05 -23.15 -49.95
C SER A 486 -19.82 -22.55 -50.65
N HIS A 487 -18.64 -23.08 -50.34
CA HIS A 487 -17.40 -22.66 -50.97
C HIS A 487 -17.37 -22.96 -52.48
N ASP A 488 -17.71 -24.20 -52.87
CA ASP A 488 -17.74 -24.60 -54.25
C ASP A 488 -18.73 -23.75 -55.08
N MET A 489 -19.87 -23.41 -54.49
CA MET A 489 -20.86 -22.54 -55.11
C MET A 489 -20.34 -21.11 -55.34
N GLU A 490 -19.66 -20.52 -54.32
CA GLU A 490 -19.07 -19.19 -54.43
C GLU A 490 -17.99 -19.11 -55.51
N VAL A 491 -17.12 -20.14 -55.56
CA VAL A 491 -16.08 -20.23 -56.59
C VAL A 491 -16.70 -20.36 -57.98
N LEU A 492 -17.74 -21.21 -58.15
CA LEU A 492 -18.44 -21.38 -59.40
C LEU A 492 -19.15 -20.10 -59.86
N GLU A 493 -19.82 -19.39 -58.96
CA GLU A 493 -20.47 -18.10 -59.26
C GLU A 493 -19.43 -17.07 -59.74
N THR A 494 -18.29 -16.96 -59.05
CA THR A 494 -17.20 -16.05 -59.40
C THR A 494 -16.65 -16.35 -60.78
N GLU A 495 -16.38 -17.62 -61.08
CA GLU A 495 -15.89 -18.05 -62.40
C GLU A 495 -16.92 -17.80 -63.48
N THR A 496 -18.22 -18.04 -63.22
CA THR A 496 -19.32 -17.77 -64.17
C THR A 496 -19.33 -16.28 -64.54
N TYR A 497 -19.22 -15.39 -63.60
CA TYR A 497 -19.14 -13.93 -63.85
C TYR A 497 -17.88 -13.56 -64.63
N SER A 498 -16.75 -14.16 -64.33
CA SER A 498 -15.47 -13.93 -64.99
C SER A 498 -15.53 -14.32 -66.48
N ILE A 499 -16.00 -15.52 -66.72
CA ILE A 499 -16.15 -16.03 -68.14
C ILE A 499 -17.05 -15.12 -68.97
N VAL A 500 -18.23 -14.80 -68.46
CA VAL A 500 -19.17 -13.94 -69.19
C VAL A 500 -18.65 -12.53 -69.39
N GLN A 501 -17.96 -11.98 -68.39
CA GLN A 501 -17.31 -10.66 -68.45
C GLN A 501 -16.24 -10.67 -69.59
N TYR A 502 -15.29 -11.61 -69.51
CA TYR A 502 -14.20 -11.64 -70.45
C TYR A 502 -14.69 -11.98 -71.85
N ALA A 503 -15.65 -12.88 -72.02
CA ALA A 503 -16.24 -13.19 -73.34
C ALA A 503 -16.89 -11.94 -73.95
N THR A 504 -17.74 -11.24 -73.20
CA THR A 504 -18.41 -10.01 -73.65
C THR A 504 -17.44 -8.91 -74.05
N LEU A 505 -16.43 -8.67 -73.14
CA LEU A 505 -15.40 -7.67 -73.43
C LEU A 505 -14.53 -8.01 -74.60
N THR A 506 -14.18 -9.29 -74.80
CA THR A 506 -13.43 -9.78 -75.95
C THR A 506 -14.20 -9.53 -77.24
N GLU A 507 -15.50 -9.92 -77.33
CA GLU A 507 -16.34 -9.64 -78.48
C GLU A 507 -16.39 -8.16 -78.84
N GLN A 508 -16.57 -7.30 -77.82
CA GLN A 508 -16.57 -5.82 -77.99
C GLN A 508 -15.23 -5.30 -78.51
N LEU A 509 -14.10 -5.76 -77.91
CA LEU A 509 -12.77 -5.34 -78.32
C LEU A 509 -12.40 -5.88 -79.72
N LEU A 510 -12.74 -7.12 -80.04
CA LEU A 510 -12.59 -7.69 -81.43
C LEU A 510 -13.39 -6.86 -82.46
N GLN A 511 -14.64 -6.54 -82.15
CA GLN A 511 -15.46 -5.68 -82.98
C GLN A 511 -14.85 -4.26 -83.13
N TYR A 512 -14.34 -3.68 -82.03
CA TYR A 512 -13.71 -2.37 -82.07
C TYR A 512 -12.38 -2.36 -82.81
N SER A 513 -11.57 -3.42 -82.72
CA SER A 513 -10.28 -3.57 -83.38
C SER A 513 -10.35 -3.58 -84.87
N ASN A 514 -11.51 -3.87 -85.45
CA ASN A 514 -11.74 -3.79 -86.93
C ASN A 514 -11.41 -2.43 -87.54
N ARG A 515 -11.39 -1.35 -86.73
CA ARG A 515 -11.00 0.00 -87.14
C ARG A 515 -9.51 0.09 -87.53
N TYR A 516 -8.66 -0.68 -86.82
CA TYR A 516 -7.21 -0.63 -86.97
C TYR A 516 -6.64 -1.79 -87.75
N ARG A 517 -7.38 -2.89 -87.90
CA ARG A 517 -6.95 -4.14 -88.48
C ARG A 517 -6.44 -4.05 -89.94
N SER A 518 -6.90 -3.05 -90.71
CA SER A 518 -6.44 -2.81 -92.07
C SER A 518 -5.17 -1.99 -92.21
N PHE A 519 -4.70 -1.39 -91.12
CA PHE A 519 -3.56 -0.44 -91.07
C PHE A 519 -2.45 -0.86 -90.14
N ASP A 520 -2.71 -1.81 -89.23
CA ASP A 520 -1.77 -2.25 -88.18
C ASP A 520 -1.69 -3.80 -88.21
N GLU A 521 -0.51 -4.30 -88.65
CA GLU A 521 -0.23 -5.74 -88.70
C GLU A 521 -0.24 -6.38 -87.27
N GLY A 522 0.21 -5.66 -86.22
CA GLY A 522 0.21 -6.16 -84.86
C GLY A 522 -1.22 -6.40 -84.36
N ILE A 523 -2.15 -5.47 -84.63
CA ILE A 523 -3.56 -5.62 -84.24
C ILE A 523 -4.20 -6.73 -85.10
N GLN A 524 -3.82 -6.86 -86.38
CA GLN A 524 -4.34 -7.92 -87.22
C GLN A 524 -3.94 -9.29 -86.70
N GLN A 525 -2.67 -9.47 -86.32
CA GLN A 525 -2.19 -10.72 -85.75
C GLN A 525 -2.87 -10.99 -84.38
N ALA A 526 -2.91 -10.01 -83.45
CA ALA A 526 -3.58 -10.17 -82.19
C ALA A 526 -5.07 -10.50 -82.32
N PHE A 527 -5.77 -9.95 -83.34
CA PHE A 527 -7.15 -10.28 -83.64
C PHE A 527 -7.31 -11.77 -83.98
N HIS A 528 -6.47 -12.30 -84.86
CA HIS A 528 -6.55 -13.71 -85.26
C HIS A 528 -6.20 -14.63 -84.08
N GLU A 529 -5.13 -14.34 -83.35
CA GLU A 529 -4.74 -15.13 -82.18
C GLU A 529 -5.81 -15.10 -81.12
N SER A 530 -6.35 -13.91 -80.77
CA SER A 530 -7.43 -13.76 -79.81
C SER A 530 -8.70 -14.51 -80.25
N LEU A 531 -9.07 -14.43 -81.49
CA LEU A 531 -10.23 -15.14 -82.04
C LEU A 531 -10.03 -16.67 -81.98
N GLU A 532 -8.84 -17.17 -82.34
CA GLU A 532 -8.49 -18.58 -82.21
C GLU A 532 -8.59 -19.09 -80.76
N ILE A 533 -8.08 -18.34 -79.80
CA ILE A 533 -8.22 -18.67 -78.40
C ILE A 533 -9.69 -18.63 -77.93
N PHE A 534 -10.47 -17.67 -78.46
CA PHE A 534 -11.89 -17.48 -78.13
C PHE A 534 -12.74 -18.65 -78.64
N GLU A 535 -12.52 -19.05 -79.91
CA GLU A 535 -13.39 -20.03 -80.63
C GLU A 535 -12.96 -21.49 -80.44
N ASN A 536 -11.64 -21.75 -80.17
CA ASN A 536 -11.12 -23.12 -80.16
C ASN A 536 -10.63 -23.53 -78.76
N ALA A 537 -9.96 -22.63 -78.02
CA ALA A 537 -9.46 -22.95 -76.71
C ALA A 537 -10.48 -22.62 -75.56
N PHE A 538 -11.47 -21.76 -75.87
CA PHE A 538 -12.49 -21.28 -74.93
C PHE A 538 -11.89 -20.60 -73.69
N ASP A 539 -10.66 -20.05 -73.77
CA ASP A 539 -10.01 -19.27 -72.72
C ASP A 539 -10.30 -17.79 -72.96
N TYR A 540 -11.45 -17.35 -72.44
CA TYR A 540 -11.97 -16.01 -72.64
C TYR A 540 -11.09 -14.93 -71.96
N GLN A 541 -10.43 -15.25 -70.83
CA GLN A 541 -9.51 -14.36 -70.22
C GLN A 541 -8.23 -14.14 -71.02
N ALA A 542 -7.59 -15.23 -71.51
CA ALA A 542 -6.39 -15.13 -72.31
C ALA A 542 -6.71 -14.43 -73.68
N SER A 543 -7.88 -14.71 -74.25
CA SER A 543 -8.34 -14.02 -75.44
C SER A 543 -8.52 -12.51 -75.23
N PHE A 544 -9.17 -12.11 -74.13
CA PHE A 544 -9.31 -10.72 -73.75
C PHE A 544 -7.94 -10.02 -73.52
N GLU A 545 -7.05 -10.67 -72.79
CA GLU A 545 -5.70 -10.13 -72.50
C GLU A 545 -4.93 -9.89 -73.80
N LYS A 546 -5.03 -10.83 -74.79
CA LYS A 546 -4.34 -10.74 -76.08
C LYS A 546 -4.77 -9.53 -76.87
N ILE A 547 -6.11 -9.36 -77.10
CA ILE A 547 -6.63 -8.24 -77.89
C ILE A 547 -6.50 -6.89 -77.14
N SER A 548 -6.68 -6.90 -75.86
CA SER A 548 -6.55 -5.69 -75.06
C SER A 548 -5.13 -5.11 -75.07
N GLN A 549 -4.09 -5.97 -74.91
CA GLN A 549 -2.69 -5.55 -75.00
C GLN A 549 -2.37 -4.90 -76.35
N ALA A 550 -2.83 -5.47 -77.46
CA ALA A 550 -2.60 -4.90 -78.77
C ALA A 550 -3.30 -3.57 -78.99
N LEU A 551 -4.54 -3.46 -78.53
CA LEU A 551 -5.29 -2.19 -78.57
C LEU A 551 -4.76 -1.11 -77.68
N GLU A 552 -4.24 -1.44 -76.50
CA GLU A 552 -3.61 -0.46 -75.59
C GLU A 552 -2.35 0.17 -76.21
N VAL A 553 -1.62 -0.55 -77.06
CA VAL A 553 -0.46 0.01 -77.76
C VAL A 553 -0.90 1.04 -78.81
N ALA A 554 -2.02 0.75 -79.53
CA ALA A 554 -2.53 1.65 -80.59
C ALA A 554 -3.36 2.82 -80.02
N GLU A 555 -4.12 2.59 -79.00
CA GLU A 555 -4.98 3.60 -78.29
C GLU A 555 -4.93 3.38 -76.78
N PRO A 556 -4.01 4.07 -76.09
CA PRO A 556 -3.91 3.94 -74.63
C PRO A 556 -5.20 4.30 -73.91
N GLY A 557 -5.62 3.44 -72.93
CA GLY A 557 -6.83 3.61 -72.13
C GLY A 557 -8.11 3.05 -72.74
N VAL A 558 -8.04 2.44 -73.89
CA VAL A 558 -9.22 1.85 -74.55
C VAL A 558 -9.81 0.69 -73.75
N THR A 559 -8.97 -0.16 -73.21
CA THR A 559 -9.43 -1.32 -72.44
C THR A 559 -10.19 -0.87 -71.20
N ASN A 560 -9.65 0.12 -70.44
CA ASN A 560 -10.30 0.67 -69.26
C ASN A 560 -11.66 1.30 -69.60
N ARG A 561 -11.79 1.93 -70.74
CA ARG A 561 -13.07 2.50 -71.20
C ARG A 561 -14.13 1.40 -71.42
N PHE A 562 -13.76 0.29 -72.04
CA PHE A 562 -14.69 -0.85 -72.26
C PHE A 562 -15.03 -1.56 -70.95
N VAL A 563 -14.04 -1.79 -70.06
CA VAL A 563 -14.26 -2.40 -68.74
C VAL A 563 -15.20 -1.51 -67.91
N SER A 564 -14.94 -0.21 -67.85
CA SER A 564 -15.80 0.74 -67.13
C SER A 564 -17.21 0.84 -67.72
N SER A 565 -17.34 0.71 -69.02
CA SER A 565 -18.65 0.67 -69.72
C SER A 565 -19.41 -0.62 -69.38
N TYR A 566 -18.72 -1.74 -69.39
CA TYR A 566 -19.29 -3.04 -69.01
C TYR A 566 -19.76 -3.03 -67.54
N GLU A 567 -18.95 -2.53 -66.65
CA GLU A 567 -19.32 -2.44 -65.23
C GLU A 567 -20.57 -1.59 -64.98
N LYS A 568 -20.77 -0.51 -65.73
CA LYS A 568 -21.98 0.34 -65.68
C LYS A 568 -23.22 -0.29 -66.27
N THR A 569 -23.04 -1.21 -67.26
CA THR A 569 -24.14 -1.78 -68.01
C THR A 569 -24.41 -3.25 -67.72
N ARG A 570 -23.53 -3.89 -66.93
CA ARG A 570 -23.69 -5.29 -66.54
C ARG A 570 -25.00 -5.53 -65.80
N GLU A 571 -25.73 -6.55 -66.26
CA GLU A 571 -26.86 -7.09 -65.51
C GLU A 571 -26.32 -7.69 -64.17
N ILE A 572 -26.77 -7.15 -63.03
CA ILE A 572 -26.51 -7.77 -61.75
C ILE A 572 -27.44 -8.97 -61.61
N ILE A 573 -26.96 -10.13 -62.04
CA ILE A 573 -27.69 -11.36 -61.82
C ILE A 573 -27.37 -11.88 -60.44
N ARG A 574 -28.37 -12.01 -59.60
CA ARG A 574 -28.29 -12.76 -58.36
C ARG A 574 -28.69 -14.18 -58.67
N PHE A 575 -27.71 -15.07 -58.66
CA PHE A 575 -27.93 -16.50 -58.81
C PHE A 575 -28.73 -17.10 -57.66
#